data_c43a94bbd9b0d892a482de30b29e45e4
#
_entry.id   c43a94bbd9b0d892a482de30b29e45e4
#
_cell.length_a   1.000
_cell.length_b   1.000
_cell.length_c   1.000
_cell.angle_alpha   90.00
_cell.angle_beta   90.00
_cell.angle_gamma   90.00
#
_symmetry.space_group_name_H-M   'P 1'
#
loop_
_entity.id
_entity.type
_entity.pdbx_description
1 polymer ?
#
loop_
_entity_poly.entity_id
_entity_poly.type
_entity_poly.pdbx_seq_one_letter_code
_entity_poly.pdbx_strand_id
1 'polypeptide(L)'
;MTTSAAAALRLPSELTHRQATACLAQLLQSVGSAAPGSALVVDAAPLRVFDTSALAVLLEFRREALAAGLGFTVQGLPQALQGMAGLYGVDGLLNDAA
;
A
#
# COMPACT_ATOMS: atom_id res chain seq x y z
N MET A 1 3.25 -21.46 14.23
CA MET A 1 3.33 -20.85 13.78
C MET A 1 3.36 -19.79 13.72
N THR A 2 3.66 -19.29 13.61
CA THR A 2 3.69 -18.37 13.43
C THR A 2 3.29 -17.53 13.18
N THR A 3 2.83 -17.08 13.31
CA THR A 3 2.41 -16.26 12.81
C THR A 3 2.92 -15.08 12.73
N SER A 4 3.08 -14.55 11.92
CA SER A 4 3.71 -13.38 11.67
C SER A 4 2.99 -12.20 12.16
N ALA A 5 3.65 -11.23 12.63
CA ALA A 5 3.04 -9.98 13.03
C ALA A 5 2.70 -9.12 11.82
N ALA A 6 3.21 -9.43 10.68
CA ALA A 6 2.93 -8.66 9.49
C ALA A 6 1.71 -9.22 8.78
N ALA A 7 0.84 -8.35 8.32
CA ALA A 7 -0.28 -8.74 7.49
C ALA A 7 0.05 -8.38 6.06
N ALA A 8 -0.02 -9.35 5.17
CA ALA A 8 0.21 -9.11 3.76
C ALA A 8 -1.12 -8.78 3.09
N LEU A 9 -1.18 -7.62 2.49
CA LEU A 9 -2.38 -7.12 1.82
C LEU A 9 -2.09 -7.04 0.34
N ARG A 10 -2.79 -7.85 -0.44
CA ARG A 10 -2.54 -7.90 -1.88
C ARG A 10 -3.40 -6.89 -2.60
N LEU A 11 -2.78 -6.13 -3.47
CA LEU A 11 -3.51 -5.22 -4.33
C LEU A 11 -4.20 -6.00 -5.45
N PRO A 12 -5.29 -5.44 -6.00
CA PRO A 12 -5.93 -6.07 -7.16
C PRO A 12 -5.05 -5.95 -8.39
N SER A 13 -5.41 -6.64 -9.46
CA SER A 13 -4.68 -6.51 -10.71
C SER A 13 -4.94 -5.16 -11.38
N GLU A 14 -6.04 -4.52 -11.05
CA GLU A 14 -6.41 -3.25 -11.65
C GLU A 14 -6.70 -2.24 -10.55
N LEU A 15 -5.99 -1.12 -10.57
CA LEU A 15 -6.17 -0.06 -9.59
C LEU A 15 -6.02 1.28 -10.29
N THR A 16 -7.10 1.73 -10.88
CA THR A 16 -7.19 3.03 -11.53
C THR A 16 -8.15 3.88 -10.73
N HIS A 17 -8.47 5.06 -11.24
CA HIS A 17 -9.45 5.92 -10.58
C HIS A 17 -10.79 5.22 -10.38
N ARG A 18 -11.09 4.18 -11.15
CA ARG A 18 -12.36 3.48 -11.03
C ARG A 18 -12.42 2.61 -9.77
N GLN A 19 -11.31 2.03 -9.38
CA GLN A 19 -11.25 1.15 -8.22
C GLN A 19 -10.73 1.83 -6.97
N ALA A 20 -10.24 3.06 -7.09
CA ALA A 20 -9.47 3.70 -6.03
C ALA A 20 -10.23 3.77 -4.71
N THR A 21 -11.47 4.27 -4.74
CA THR A 21 -12.25 4.45 -3.51
C THR A 21 -12.54 3.13 -2.83
N ALA A 22 -12.97 2.14 -3.60
CA ALA A 22 -13.30 0.83 -3.03
C ALA A 22 -12.07 0.13 -2.50
N CYS A 23 -10.96 0.22 -3.24
CA CYS A 23 -9.72 -0.39 -2.81
C CYS A 23 -9.21 0.23 -1.51
N LEU A 24 -9.22 1.55 -1.43
CA LEU A 24 -8.78 2.23 -0.22
C LEU A 24 -9.65 1.85 0.96
N ALA A 25 -10.97 1.77 0.77
CA ALA A 25 -11.87 1.39 1.85
C ALA A 25 -11.53 0.01 2.39
N GLN A 26 -11.24 -0.94 1.50
CA GLN A 26 -10.86 -2.28 1.94
C GLN A 26 -9.53 -2.26 2.71
N LEU A 27 -8.56 -1.53 2.22
CA LEU A 27 -7.27 -1.45 2.89
C LEU A 27 -7.41 -0.81 4.28
N LEU A 28 -8.25 0.20 4.39
CA LEU A 28 -8.43 0.89 5.67
C LEU A 28 -9.07 -0.01 6.73
N GLN A 29 -9.83 -1.02 6.32
CA GLN A 29 -10.33 -1.99 7.28
C GLN A 29 -9.19 -2.72 7.98
N SER A 30 -8.09 -2.93 7.29
CA SER A 30 -6.93 -3.60 7.88
C SER A 30 -6.30 -2.76 8.98
N VAL A 31 -6.36 -1.43 8.86
CA VAL A 31 -5.85 -0.55 9.91
C VAL A 31 -6.63 -0.76 11.19
N GLY A 32 -7.96 -0.82 11.07
CA GLY A 32 -8.80 -0.97 12.25
C GLY A 32 -8.67 -2.32 12.93
N SER A 33 -8.31 -3.36 12.19
CA SER A 33 -8.24 -4.71 12.74
C SER A 33 -6.81 -5.16 13.07
N ALA A 34 -5.80 -4.34 12.79
CA ALA A 34 -4.42 -4.72 13.02
C ALA A 34 -4.09 -4.64 14.52
N ALA A 35 -3.23 -5.55 14.96
CA ALA A 35 -2.73 -5.49 16.33
C ALA A 35 -1.89 -4.23 16.51
N PRO A 36 -1.94 -3.62 17.69
CA PRO A 36 -1.14 -2.42 17.94
C PRO A 36 0.34 -2.68 17.67
N GLY A 37 0.96 -1.74 16.97
CA GLY A 37 2.38 -1.82 16.69
C GLY A 37 2.77 -2.78 15.57
N SER A 38 1.81 -3.47 14.96
CA SER A 38 2.14 -4.40 13.89
C SER A 38 2.52 -3.65 12.62
N ALA A 39 3.10 -4.37 11.68
CA ALA A 39 3.50 -3.80 10.40
C ALA A 39 2.52 -4.27 9.32
N LEU A 40 2.05 -3.33 8.51
CA LEU A 40 1.24 -3.64 7.36
C LEU A 40 2.13 -3.71 6.13
N VAL A 41 2.03 -4.81 5.41
CA VAL A 41 2.82 -5.03 4.20
C VAL A 41 1.86 -5.11 3.03
N VAL A 42 2.04 -4.24 2.05
CA VAL A 42 1.22 -4.22 0.85
C VAL A 42 1.97 -4.93 -0.26
N ASP A 43 1.36 -5.96 -0.82
CA ASP A 43 1.91 -6.68 -1.96
C ASP A 43 1.33 -6.10 -3.24
N ALA A 44 2.13 -5.35 -3.96
CA ALA A 44 1.72 -4.69 -5.20
C ALA A 44 2.05 -5.50 -6.44
N ALA A 45 2.63 -6.68 -6.28
CA ALA A 45 3.03 -7.49 -7.41
C ALA A 45 1.88 -7.84 -8.36
N PRO A 46 0.63 -8.01 -7.90
CA PRO A 46 -0.47 -8.32 -8.82
C PRO A 46 -0.87 -7.18 -9.74
N LEU A 47 -0.47 -5.94 -9.46
CA LEU A 47 -0.89 -4.80 -10.27
C LEU A 47 -0.46 -4.94 -11.72
N ARG A 48 -1.39 -4.77 -12.63
CA ARG A 48 -1.14 -4.80 -14.08
C ARG A 48 -1.65 -3.55 -14.76
N VAL A 49 -2.82 -3.05 -14.35
CA VAL A 49 -3.45 -1.87 -14.93
C VAL A 49 -3.60 -0.84 -13.83
N PHE A 50 -3.01 0.32 -14.01
CA PHE A 50 -3.03 1.34 -12.96
C PHE A 50 -2.79 2.71 -13.57
N ASP A 51 -3.16 3.73 -12.82
CA ASP A 51 -2.85 5.12 -13.12
C ASP A 51 -2.35 5.78 -11.83
N THR A 52 -2.27 7.09 -11.82
CA THR A 52 -1.77 7.79 -10.63
C THR A 52 -2.65 7.60 -9.42
N SER A 53 -3.89 7.16 -9.60
CA SER A 53 -4.75 6.86 -8.46
C SER A 53 -4.18 5.76 -7.59
N ALA A 54 -3.41 4.82 -8.17
CA ALA A 54 -2.76 3.79 -7.37
C ALA A 54 -1.79 4.40 -6.36
N LEU A 55 -1.03 5.42 -6.78
CA LEU A 55 -0.15 6.10 -5.85
C LEU A 55 -0.95 6.81 -4.76
N ALA A 56 -2.03 7.47 -5.14
CA ALA A 56 -2.85 8.19 -4.16
C ALA A 56 -3.40 7.23 -3.12
N VAL A 57 -3.88 6.06 -3.54
CA VAL A 57 -4.40 5.06 -2.60
C VAL A 57 -3.29 4.61 -1.64
N LEU A 58 -2.12 4.30 -2.17
CA LEU A 58 -1.03 3.82 -1.32
C LEU A 58 -0.56 4.89 -0.34
N LEU A 59 -0.50 6.14 -0.77
CA LEU A 59 -0.06 7.22 0.11
C LEU A 59 -1.08 7.49 1.20
N GLU A 60 -2.35 7.47 0.86
CA GLU A 60 -3.40 7.67 1.85
C GLU A 60 -3.44 6.52 2.85
N PHE A 61 -3.30 5.29 2.36
CA PHE A 61 -3.25 4.13 3.24
C PHE A 61 -2.06 4.23 4.19
N ARG A 62 -0.90 4.63 3.67
CA ARG A 62 0.29 4.83 4.49
C ARG A 62 0.02 5.85 5.59
N ARG A 63 -0.59 6.97 5.23
CA ARG A 63 -0.88 8.03 6.18
C ARG A 63 -1.74 7.52 7.32
N GLU A 64 -2.79 6.76 6.99
CA GLU A 64 -3.69 6.22 8.01
C GLU A 64 -3.00 5.17 8.86
N ALA A 65 -2.18 4.33 8.25
CA ALA A 65 -1.46 3.29 9.00
C ALA A 65 -0.50 3.93 10.02
N LEU A 66 0.26 4.91 9.59
CA LEU A 66 1.20 5.58 10.49
C LEU A 66 0.47 6.35 11.59
N ALA A 67 -0.66 6.97 11.27
CA ALA A 67 -1.45 7.68 12.27
C ALA A 67 -1.98 6.73 13.34
N ALA A 68 -2.19 5.46 12.97
CA ALA A 68 -2.64 4.44 13.91
C ALA A 68 -1.49 3.75 14.63
N GLY A 69 -0.26 4.19 14.42
CA GLY A 69 0.89 3.61 15.09
C GLY A 69 1.39 2.32 14.47
N LEU A 70 1.03 2.05 13.22
CA LEU A 70 1.42 0.82 12.55
C LEU A 70 2.59 1.08 11.61
N GLY A 71 3.37 0.03 11.33
CA GLY A 71 4.37 0.09 10.28
C GLY A 71 3.73 -0.05 8.92
N PHE A 72 4.44 0.36 7.88
CA PHE A 72 3.92 0.32 6.51
C PHE A 72 5.06 0.09 5.54
N THR A 73 4.93 -0.92 4.68
CA THR A 73 5.85 -1.14 3.57
C THR A 73 5.08 -1.61 2.35
N VAL A 74 5.63 -1.38 1.17
CA VAL A 74 5.08 -1.86 -0.09
C VAL A 74 6.12 -2.73 -0.75
N GLN A 75 5.72 -3.90 -1.20
CA GLN A 75 6.59 -4.84 -1.89
C GLN A 75 6.07 -5.07 -3.30
N GLY A 76 6.99 -5.30 -4.22
CA GLY A 76 6.60 -5.68 -5.57
C GLY A 76 5.99 -4.57 -6.40
N LEU A 77 6.27 -3.32 -6.09
CA LEU A 77 5.72 -2.20 -6.84
C LEU A 77 6.17 -2.28 -8.30
N PRO A 78 5.25 -2.24 -9.28
CA PRO A 78 5.66 -2.29 -10.67
C PRO A 78 6.61 -1.17 -11.03
N GLN A 79 7.55 -1.46 -11.91
CA GLN A 79 8.59 -0.50 -12.26
C GLN A 79 8.01 0.80 -12.80
N ALA A 80 6.95 0.71 -13.62
CA ALA A 80 6.32 1.90 -14.15
C ALA A 80 5.74 2.76 -13.04
N LEU A 81 5.19 2.13 -12.01
CA LEU A 81 4.62 2.88 -10.90
C LEU A 81 5.72 3.47 -10.02
N GLN A 82 6.83 2.76 -9.89
CA GLN A 82 8.01 3.33 -9.22
C GLN A 82 8.49 4.58 -9.93
N GLY A 83 8.48 4.56 -11.27
CA GLY A 83 8.87 5.72 -12.04
C GLY A 83 7.95 6.91 -11.81
N MET A 84 6.64 6.65 -11.75
CA MET A 84 5.70 7.72 -11.43
C MET A 84 5.96 8.29 -10.04
N ALA A 85 6.20 7.43 -9.08
CA ALA A 85 6.48 7.88 -7.71
C ALA A 85 7.72 8.75 -7.66
N GLY A 86 8.74 8.40 -8.44
CA GLY A 86 9.95 9.21 -8.51
C GLY A 86 9.69 10.57 -9.11
N LEU A 87 8.86 10.63 -10.15
CA LEU A 87 8.52 11.92 -10.77
C LEU A 87 7.79 12.84 -9.80
N TYR A 88 6.97 12.29 -8.93
CA TYR A 88 6.24 13.09 -7.95
C TYR A 88 7.00 13.27 -6.65
N GLY A 89 8.20 12.70 -6.54
CA GLY A 89 9.01 12.88 -5.34
C GLY A 89 8.52 12.11 -4.15
N VAL A 90 7.74 11.06 -4.34
CA VAL A 90 7.17 10.28 -3.24
C VAL A 90 7.69 8.85 -3.18
N ASP A 91 8.68 8.53 -3.98
CA ASP A 91 9.20 7.16 -4.01
C ASP A 91 9.79 6.75 -2.66
N GLY A 92 10.39 7.68 -1.94
CA GLY A 92 10.91 7.36 -0.62
C GLY A 92 9.86 6.99 0.39
N LEU A 93 8.60 7.34 0.15
CA LEU A 93 7.50 7.00 1.04
C LEU A 93 6.95 5.60 0.76
N LEU A 94 7.23 5.06 -0.41
CA LEU A 94 6.68 3.78 -0.84
C LEU A 94 7.73 2.70 -1.00
N ASN A 95 9.00 3.04 -0.82
CA ASN A 95 10.03 2.04 -0.93
C ASN A 95 9.96 1.06 0.21
N ASP A 96 10.21 -0.18 -0.17
CA ASP A 96 10.45 -1.22 0.79
C ASP A 96 11.55 -0.72 1.69
N ALA A 97 11.43 -0.94 2.89
CA ALA A 97 12.30 -0.33 3.81
C ALA A 97 13.68 -0.82 3.78
N ALA A 98 14.15 -1.06 2.89
CA ALA A 98 15.48 -1.55 2.80
C ALA A 98 16.41 -0.99 3.85
#